data_09372663dead7cb6279059daf0a24eb0
#
_entry.id   09372663dead7cb6279059daf0a24eb0
#
_cell.length_a   1.000
_cell.length_b   1.000
_cell.length_c   1.000
_cell.angle_alpha   90.00
_cell.angle_beta   90.00
_cell.angle_gamma   90.00
#
_symmetry.space_group_name_H-M   'P 1'
#
loop_
_entity.id
_entity.type
_entity.pdbx_description
1 polymer ?
#
loop_
_entity_poly.entity_id
_entity_poly.type
_entity_poly.pdbx_seq_one_letter_code
_entity_poly.pdbx_strand_id
1 'polypeptide(L)'
;VRNMKKIIDSLQKINDESQRPKGSEERRYFILDANSTLEKISSLIANSRSSVTAALDPWGLRLVSQCKPSVVRALTAGVRLRMILGSQCIGNENVVQLPDGIELRTAEVVSNLIIIDSSYMVSIDSSNGKAAFFASTDSFAMLQAKNFEELWSSASEMKYLLDMQPEVAAKAVELIRIVENGLAAKMLEYAISRLDMSAELVEVIDERYGLKISGMSASEMMDLIDSALKISCLGGLKHDRNNNIVSLQSKLDNKQILPWALVLASYFKFTGNEPRIMQQQQQQQQQEQGKSVQLMHLWLSKPLV
;
A
#
# COMPACT_ATOMS: atom_id res chain seq x y z
N VAL A 1 1.63 -5.93 16.84
CA VAL A 1 1.94 -6.00 18.30
C VAL A 1 3.08 -6.98 18.58
N ARG A 2 3.05 -8.21 18.04
CA ARG A 2 4.09 -9.23 18.31
C ARG A 2 5.50 -8.86 17.77
N ASN A 3 5.56 -8.20 16.61
CA ASN A 3 6.84 -7.80 15.99
C ASN A 3 7.46 -6.57 16.68
N MET A 4 6.64 -5.61 17.10
CA MET A 4 7.13 -4.42 17.82
C MET A 4 7.69 -4.81 19.19
N LYS A 5 7.03 -5.74 19.91
CA LYS A 5 7.54 -6.25 21.18
C LYS A 5 8.90 -6.94 21.01
N LYS A 6 9.08 -7.72 19.93
CA LYS A 6 10.38 -8.33 19.60
C LYS A 6 11.45 -7.28 19.28
N ILE A 7 11.08 -6.19 18.61
CA ILE A 7 12.00 -5.07 18.33
C ILE A 7 12.39 -4.38 19.65
N ILE A 8 11.41 -4.08 20.51
CA ILE A 8 11.65 -3.46 21.83
C ILE A 8 12.50 -4.38 22.72
N ASP A 9 12.17 -5.68 22.78
CA ASP A 9 12.93 -6.67 23.55
C ASP A 9 14.37 -6.83 23.02
N SER A 10 14.54 -6.78 21.68
CA SER A 10 15.87 -6.81 21.05
C SER A 10 16.67 -5.54 21.36
N LEU A 11 16.00 -4.39 21.40
CA LEU A 11 16.61 -3.10 21.71
C LEU A 11 16.99 -2.99 23.20
N GLN A 12 16.18 -3.53 24.10
CA GLN A 12 16.53 -3.63 25.51
C GLN A 12 17.75 -4.53 25.73
N LYS A 13 17.82 -5.67 25.03
CA LYS A 13 18.98 -6.55 25.03
C LYS A 13 20.25 -5.86 24.53
N ILE A 14 20.16 -5.07 23.46
CA ILE A 14 21.27 -4.29 22.91
C ILE A 14 21.73 -3.22 23.92
N ASN A 15 20.80 -2.60 24.66
CA ASN A 15 21.12 -1.61 25.69
C ASN A 15 21.87 -2.24 26.89
N ASP A 16 21.45 -3.42 27.30
CA ASP A 16 22.12 -4.16 28.39
C ASP A 16 23.52 -4.65 28.00
N GLU A 17 23.75 -4.95 26.72
CA GLU A 17 25.07 -5.30 26.17
C GLU A 17 25.98 -4.09 25.93
N SER A 18 25.42 -2.86 25.82
CA SER A 18 26.15 -1.60 25.53
C SER A 18 26.86 -1.03 26.75
N GLN A 19 26.76 -1.62 27.94
CA GLN A 19 27.50 -1.20 29.11
C GLN A 19 28.97 -1.64 29.12
N ARG A 20 29.50 -2.18 28.02
CA ARG A 20 30.93 -2.50 27.87
C ARG A 20 31.70 -1.38 27.16
N PRO A 21 32.79 -0.85 27.75
CA PRO A 21 33.48 0.30 27.19
C PRO A 21 34.47 -0.10 26.10
N LYS A 22 34.51 0.69 25.06
CA LYS A 22 35.56 1.03 24.10
C LYS A 22 35.23 0.79 22.62
N GLY A 23 35.12 1.90 21.91
CA GLY A 23 35.48 1.97 20.48
C GLY A 23 34.37 1.84 19.46
N SER A 24 33.09 1.85 19.84
CA SER A 24 31.98 1.85 18.90
C SER A 24 31.25 3.19 18.90
N GLU A 25 31.02 3.74 17.72
CA GLU A 25 30.15 4.90 17.49
C GLU A 25 28.89 4.80 18.35
N GLU A 26 28.61 5.84 19.15
CA GLU A 26 27.50 5.86 20.10
C GLU A 26 26.16 5.70 19.36
N ARG A 27 25.59 4.52 19.46
CA ARG A 27 24.19 4.29 19.04
C ARG A 27 23.29 5.00 20.04
N ARG A 28 22.76 6.15 19.66
CA ARG A 28 21.81 6.89 20.50
C ARG A 28 20.40 6.56 20.07
N TYR A 29 19.68 5.83 20.89
CA TYR A 29 18.24 5.70 20.74
C TYR A 29 17.55 6.19 22.02
N PHE A 30 16.34 6.71 21.87
CA PHE A 30 15.48 7.08 22.99
C PHE A 30 14.03 6.87 22.63
N ILE A 31 13.24 6.54 23.64
CA ILE A 31 11.80 6.40 23.53
C ILE A 31 11.18 7.64 24.16
N LEU A 32 10.31 8.32 23.42
CA LEU A 32 9.61 9.51 23.88
C LEU A 32 8.12 9.19 24.05
N ASP A 33 7.49 9.90 24.97
CA ASP A 33 6.04 9.95 25.09
C ASP A 33 5.42 10.69 23.89
N ALA A 34 4.09 10.59 23.76
CA ALA A 34 3.38 11.17 22.61
C ALA A 34 3.55 12.70 22.49
N ASN A 35 3.68 13.43 23.60
CA ASN A 35 3.79 14.89 23.57
C ASN A 35 5.20 15.33 23.09
N SER A 36 6.23 14.70 23.60
CA SER A 36 7.62 14.97 23.21
C SER A 36 7.95 14.45 21.80
N THR A 37 7.19 13.46 21.31
CA THR A 37 7.36 12.86 19.99
C THR A 37 7.13 13.87 18.87
N LEU A 38 6.05 14.64 18.95
CA LEU A 38 5.69 15.64 17.94
C LEU A 38 6.77 16.73 17.80
N GLU A 39 7.22 17.28 18.93
CA GLU A 39 8.26 18.32 18.96
C GLU A 39 9.57 17.80 18.35
N LYS A 40 9.95 16.57 18.71
CA LYS A 40 11.20 15.97 18.22
C LYS A 40 11.14 15.70 16.72
N ILE A 41 10.03 15.13 16.20
CA ILE A 41 9.84 14.88 14.77
C ILE A 41 9.83 16.21 14.02
N SER A 42 9.09 17.21 14.52
CA SER A 42 9.02 18.56 13.93
C SER A 42 10.41 19.17 13.82
N SER A 43 11.20 19.09 14.90
CA SER A 43 12.59 19.59 14.91
C SER A 43 13.50 18.84 13.92
N LEU A 44 13.40 17.52 13.84
CA LEU A 44 14.21 16.72 12.92
C LEU A 44 13.86 17.02 11.45
N ILE A 45 12.57 17.13 11.12
CA ILE A 45 12.14 17.53 9.77
C ILE A 45 12.62 18.93 9.42
N ALA A 46 12.46 19.90 10.33
CA ALA A 46 12.86 21.29 10.09
C ALA A 46 14.37 21.46 9.87
N ASN A 47 15.19 20.56 10.40
CA ASN A 47 16.65 20.59 10.29
C ASN A 47 17.21 19.58 9.28
N SER A 48 16.34 18.89 8.53
CA SER A 48 16.77 17.98 7.46
C SER A 48 17.48 18.73 6.35
N ARG A 49 18.44 18.06 5.69
CA ARG A 49 19.33 18.68 4.70
C ARG A 49 19.17 18.11 3.31
N SER A 50 18.79 16.86 3.18
CA SER A 50 18.72 16.17 1.89
C SER A 50 17.38 15.52 1.63
N SER A 51 16.88 14.72 2.56
CA SER A 51 15.66 13.94 2.34
C SER A 51 14.89 13.61 3.61
N VAL A 52 13.59 13.56 3.48
CA VAL A 52 12.68 12.96 4.45
C VAL A 52 11.83 11.93 3.72
N THR A 53 11.88 10.67 4.18
CA THR A 53 11.03 9.61 3.66
C THR A 53 10.19 9.03 4.78
N ALA A 54 8.92 8.75 4.51
CA ALA A 54 8.00 8.26 5.53
C ALA A 54 7.05 7.20 4.96
N ALA A 55 6.78 6.16 5.76
CA ALA A 55 5.69 5.22 5.54
C ALA A 55 4.70 5.36 6.70
N LEU A 56 3.45 5.74 6.42
CA LEU A 56 2.52 6.23 7.44
C LEU A 56 1.14 5.57 7.31
N ASP A 57 0.60 5.14 8.44
CA ASP A 57 -0.83 4.87 8.61
C ASP A 57 -1.62 6.17 8.90
N PRO A 58 -2.95 6.15 9.09
CA PRO A 58 -3.73 7.36 9.38
C PRO A 58 -3.27 8.11 10.62
N TRP A 59 -2.75 7.42 11.63
CA TRP A 59 -2.25 8.05 12.84
C TRP A 59 -0.92 8.77 12.58
N GLY A 60 0.01 8.12 11.90
CA GLY A 60 1.28 8.72 11.50
C GLY A 60 1.10 9.91 10.55
N LEU A 61 0.15 9.81 9.61
CA LEU A 61 -0.24 10.89 8.73
C LEU A 61 -0.75 12.11 9.52
N ARG A 62 -1.64 11.90 10.50
CA ARG A 62 -2.13 12.97 11.38
C ARG A 62 -0.98 13.65 12.13
N LEU A 63 -0.03 12.88 12.62
CA LEU A 63 1.14 13.43 13.33
C LEU A 63 2.01 14.29 12.40
N VAL A 64 2.29 13.81 11.18
CA VAL A 64 3.08 14.59 10.21
C VAL A 64 2.31 15.83 9.75
N SER A 65 0.99 15.77 9.60
CA SER A 65 0.18 16.95 9.27
C SER A 65 0.27 18.06 10.33
N GLN A 66 0.43 17.69 11.60
CA GLN A 66 0.69 18.65 12.68
C GLN A 66 2.09 19.27 12.61
N CYS A 67 3.05 18.62 11.93
CA CYS A 67 4.38 19.18 11.66
C CYS A 67 4.42 20.08 10.41
N LYS A 68 3.28 20.49 9.85
CA LYS A 68 3.18 21.27 8.60
C LYS A 68 4.19 22.42 8.48
N PRO A 69 4.40 23.28 9.51
CA PRO A 69 5.40 24.37 9.41
C PRO A 69 6.83 23.86 9.15
N SER A 70 7.21 22.76 9.80
CA SER A 70 8.52 22.13 9.62
C SER A 70 8.67 21.48 8.25
N VAL A 71 7.61 20.84 7.76
CA VAL A 71 7.54 20.24 6.41
C VAL A 71 7.69 21.34 5.35
N VAL A 72 6.94 22.44 5.46
CA VAL A 72 7.06 23.58 4.54
C VAL A 72 8.48 24.15 4.55
N ARG A 73 9.07 24.33 5.73
CA ARG A 73 10.46 24.82 5.85
C ARG A 73 11.44 23.89 5.15
N ALA A 74 11.33 22.58 5.33
CA ALA A 74 12.20 21.60 4.67
C ALA A 74 12.04 21.64 3.15
N LEU A 75 10.80 21.69 2.64
CA LEU A 75 10.52 21.84 1.21
C LEU A 75 11.11 23.11 0.63
N THR A 76 10.96 24.26 1.34
CA THR A 76 11.53 25.53 0.92
C THR A 76 13.07 25.52 0.90
N ALA A 77 13.68 24.72 1.77
CA ALA A 77 15.13 24.49 1.79
C ALA A 77 15.61 23.51 0.70
N GLY A 78 14.71 22.98 -0.15
CA GLY A 78 15.04 22.05 -1.22
C GLY A 78 15.18 20.59 -0.77
N VAL A 79 14.73 20.25 0.43
CA VAL A 79 14.72 18.88 0.92
C VAL A 79 13.68 18.07 0.14
N ARG A 80 14.07 16.89 -0.34
CA ARG A 80 13.16 15.98 -1.02
C ARG A 80 12.29 15.24 0.00
N LEU A 81 10.98 15.41 -0.09
CA LEU A 81 10.02 14.71 0.77
C LEU A 81 9.24 13.66 -0.02
N ARG A 82 9.28 12.42 0.46
CA ARG A 82 8.55 11.28 -0.12
C ARG A 82 7.78 10.55 0.97
N MET A 83 6.49 10.30 0.73
CA MET A 83 5.65 9.61 1.69
C MET A 83 4.88 8.47 1.02
N ILE A 84 4.90 7.31 1.66
CA ILE A 84 4.03 6.18 1.37
C ILE A 84 2.93 6.18 2.40
N LEU A 85 1.70 6.29 1.95
CA LEU A 85 0.52 6.28 2.81
C LEU A 85 -0.19 4.93 2.71
N GLY A 86 -0.57 4.38 3.83
CA GLY A 86 -1.40 3.18 3.88
C GLY A 86 -2.75 3.40 3.16
N SER A 87 -3.34 2.34 2.61
CA SER A 87 -4.63 2.41 1.92
C SER A 87 -5.74 3.05 2.78
N GLN A 88 -5.66 2.90 4.12
CA GLN A 88 -6.60 3.51 5.06
C GLN A 88 -6.49 5.05 5.12
N CYS A 89 -5.42 5.64 4.56
CA CYS A 89 -5.27 7.09 4.46
C CYS A 89 -6.05 7.69 3.29
N ILE A 90 -6.55 6.86 2.38
CA ILE A 90 -7.30 7.32 1.20
C ILE A 90 -8.62 7.94 1.67
N GLY A 91 -8.91 9.15 1.19
CA GLY A 91 -10.06 9.93 1.65
C GLY A 91 -9.89 10.57 3.02
N ASN A 92 -8.73 10.43 3.67
CA ASN A 92 -8.46 11.10 4.94
C ASN A 92 -8.19 12.60 4.70
N GLU A 93 -8.87 13.46 5.44
CA GLU A 93 -8.74 14.92 5.33
C GLU A 93 -7.30 15.43 5.52
N ASN A 94 -6.49 14.72 6.31
CA ASN A 94 -5.09 15.10 6.53
C ASN A 94 -4.22 14.98 5.26
N VAL A 95 -4.63 14.20 4.26
CA VAL A 95 -3.92 14.12 2.97
C VAL A 95 -4.02 15.45 2.24
N VAL A 96 -5.21 16.06 2.23
CA VAL A 96 -5.47 17.37 1.59
C VAL A 96 -4.72 18.50 2.32
N GLN A 97 -4.40 18.32 3.60
CA GLN A 97 -3.69 19.31 4.40
C GLN A 97 -2.16 19.26 4.20
N LEU A 98 -1.63 18.21 3.55
CA LEU A 98 -0.21 18.11 3.26
C LEU A 98 0.21 19.24 2.30
N PRO A 99 1.39 19.84 2.51
CA PRO A 99 1.91 20.87 1.60
C PRO A 99 2.19 20.30 0.20
N ASP A 100 2.00 21.15 -0.82
CA ASP A 100 2.44 20.83 -2.17
C ASP A 100 3.96 20.60 -2.21
N GLY A 101 4.39 19.74 -3.15
CA GLY A 101 5.81 19.39 -3.32
C GLY A 101 6.22 18.10 -2.61
N ILE A 102 5.33 17.45 -1.86
CA ILE A 102 5.55 16.10 -1.33
C ILE A 102 5.21 15.07 -2.40
N GLU A 103 6.15 14.16 -2.69
CA GLU A 103 5.87 13.01 -3.55
C GLU A 103 5.08 11.98 -2.73
N LEU A 104 3.85 11.66 -3.17
CA LEU A 104 2.95 10.75 -2.47
C LEU A 104 2.72 9.46 -3.26
N ARG A 105 2.85 8.33 -2.57
CA ARG A 105 2.47 7.00 -3.06
C ARG A 105 1.63 6.27 -2.02
N THR A 106 0.97 5.21 -2.42
CA THR A 106 0.21 4.33 -1.53
C THR A 106 0.69 2.90 -1.62
N ALA A 107 0.78 2.24 -0.47
CA ALA A 107 1.13 0.83 -0.33
C ALA A 107 0.56 0.28 0.99
N GLU A 108 0.71 -1.02 1.23
CA GLU A 108 0.46 -1.58 2.54
C GLU A 108 1.51 -1.08 3.54
N VAL A 109 1.08 -0.40 4.58
CA VAL A 109 1.94 0.12 5.65
C VAL A 109 1.66 -0.65 6.94
N VAL A 110 2.66 -1.40 7.39
CA VAL A 110 2.58 -2.24 8.61
C VAL A 110 2.92 -1.45 9.87
N SER A 111 3.78 -0.43 9.74
CA SER A 111 4.22 0.40 10.87
C SER A 111 4.62 1.78 10.39
N ASN A 112 4.40 2.79 11.25
CA ASN A 112 4.85 4.15 10.96
C ASN A 112 6.37 4.25 11.05
N LEU A 113 6.98 4.73 9.99
CA LEU A 113 8.41 4.92 9.88
C LEU A 113 8.70 6.27 9.22
N ILE A 114 9.60 7.04 9.82
CA ILE A 114 10.14 8.28 9.23
C ILE A 114 11.66 8.16 9.20
N ILE A 115 12.27 8.40 8.06
CA ILE A 115 13.72 8.39 7.88
C ILE A 115 14.15 9.77 7.40
N ILE A 116 15.12 10.36 8.06
CA ILE A 116 15.59 11.73 7.82
C ILE A 116 17.08 11.66 7.49
N ASP A 117 17.44 12.17 6.32
CA ASP A 117 18.81 12.25 5.79
C ASP A 117 19.56 10.90 5.82
N SER A 118 18.83 9.78 5.77
CA SER A 118 19.35 8.40 5.92
C SER A 118 20.18 8.18 7.21
N SER A 119 20.12 9.12 8.14
CA SER A 119 20.89 9.12 9.39
C SER A 119 20.03 8.99 10.64
N TYR A 120 18.78 9.43 10.57
CA TYR A 120 17.84 9.35 11.66
C TYR A 120 16.64 8.53 11.24
N MET A 121 16.23 7.62 12.10
CA MET A 121 15.02 6.84 11.93
C MET A 121 14.09 7.05 13.12
N VAL A 122 12.82 7.23 12.85
CA VAL A 122 11.76 7.30 13.84
C VAL A 122 10.78 6.19 13.55
N SER A 123 10.58 5.28 14.49
CA SER A 123 9.51 4.28 14.45
C SER A 123 8.45 4.64 15.49
N ILE A 124 7.18 4.66 15.06
CA ILE A 124 6.09 5.13 15.90
C ILE A 124 5.07 4.00 16.08
N ASP A 125 4.69 3.76 17.33
CA ASP A 125 3.61 2.85 17.67
C ASP A 125 2.29 3.63 17.74
N SER A 126 1.42 3.41 16.75
CA SER A 126 0.11 4.06 16.67
C SER A 126 -0.85 3.65 17.79
N SER A 127 -0.59 2.55 18.50
CA SER A 127 -1.46 2.11 19.61
C SER A 127 -1.35 2.98 20.85
N ASN A 128 -0.20 3.61 21.08
CA ASN A 128 0.08 4.39 22.28
C ASN A 128 0.80 5.73 22.03
N GLY A 129 1.08 6.04 20.77
CA GLY A 129 1.76 7.28 20.37
C GLY A 129 3.22 7.39 20.79
N LYS A 130 3.82 6.33 21.34
CA LYS A 130 5.24 6.32 21.68
C LYS A 130 6.09 6.18 20.44
N ALA A 131 7.18 6.89 20.39
CA ALA A 131 8.12 6.81 19.29
C ALA A 131 9.51 6.41 19.78
N ALA A 132 10.15 5.52 19.04
CA ALA A 132 11.55 5.18 19.19
C ALA A 132 12.35 5.93 18.12
N PHE A 133 13.35 6.69 18.58
CA PHE A 133 14.25 7.46 17.73
C PHE A 133 15.61 6.80 17.69
N PHE A 134 16.13 6.63 16.49
CA PHE A 134 17.45 6.08 16.26
C PHE A 134 18.27 7.12 15.52
N ALA A 135 19.35 7.58 16.14
CA ALA A 135 20.39 8.32 15.46
C ALA A 135 21.48 7.33 15.10
N SER A 136 21.75 7.13 13.81
CA SER A 136 22.72 6.16 13.37
C SER A 136 23.49 6.70 12.17
N THR A 137 24.81 6.69 12.27
CA THR A 137 25.72 6.71 11.13
C THR A 137 25.79 5.36 10.45
N ASP A 138 25.06 4.35 10.96
CA ASP A 138 25.25 2.94 10.68
C ASP A 138 24.17 2.27 9.81
N SER A 139 24.54 1.06 9.41
CA SER A 139 23.85 0.09 8.56
C SER A 139 22.34 -0.05 8.76
N PHE A 140 21.78 0.26 9.94
CA PHE A 140 20.36 0.07 10.22
C PHE A 140 19.47 1.14 9.56
N ALA A 141 19.81 2.43 9.69
CA ALA A 141 19.05 3.48 9.01
C ALA A 141 19.19 3.36 7.48
N MET A 142 20.39 2.98 7.01
CA MET A 142 20.62 2.67 5.59
C MET A 142 19.82 1.46 5.12
N LEU A 143 19.73 0.41 5.93
CA LEU A 143 18.90 -0.75 5.61
C LEU A 143 17.41 -0.37 5.51
N GLN A 144 16.91 0.43 6.45
CA GLN A 144 15.53 0.90 6.41
C GLN A 144 15.28 1.86 5.23
N ALA A 145 16.27 2.69 4.88
CA ALA A 145 16.19 3.51 3.68
C ALA A 145 16.11 2.64 2.41
N LYS A 146 16.88 1.55 2.34
CA LYS A 146 16.78 0.60 1.23
C LYS A 146 15.42 -0.10 1.19
N ASN A 147 14.92 -0.57 2.33
CA ASN A 147 13.58 -1.17 2.42
C ASN A 147 12.49 -0.18 1.98
N PHE A 148 12.64 1.10 2.33
CA PHE A 148 11.75 2.16 1.86
C PHE A 148 11.82 2.31 0.34
N GLU A 149 13.00 2.30 -0.28
CA GLU A 149 13.15 2.39 -1.74
C GLU A 149 12.50 1.19 -2.46
N GLU A 150 12.62 0.00 -1.90
CA GLU A 150 11.95 -1.20 -2.42
C GLU A 150 10.43 -1.04 -2.34
N LEU A 151 9.91 -0.62 -1.19
CA LEU A 151 8.49 -0.34 -1.02
C LEU A 151 8.04 0.80 -1.95
N TRP A 152 8.81 1.89 -2.04
CA TRP A 152 8.55 3.02 -2.93
C TRP A 152 8.43 2.58 -4.39
N SER A 153 9.34 1.73 -4.85
CA SER A 153 9.34 1.25 -6.25
C SER A 153 8.10 0.41 -6.60
N SER A 154 7.51 -0.27 -5.61
CA SER A 154 6.31 -1.09 -5.78
C SER A 154 5.00 -0.34 -5.48
N ALA A 155 5.07 0.78 -4.78
CA ALA A 155 3.92 1.59 -4.39
C ALA A 155 3.26 2.28 -5.60
N SER A 156 1.95 2.47 -5.52
CA SER A 156 1.15 3.16 -6.54
C SER A 156 1.18 4.67 -6.32
N GLU A 157 1.18 5.44 -7.41
CA GLU A 157 1.14 6.90 -7.31
C GLU A 157 -0.21 7.38 -6.76
N MET A 158 -0.18 8.21 -5.73
CA MET A 158 -1.38 8.72 -5.09
C MET A 158 -2.18 9.70 -5.98
N LYS A 159 -1.54 10.26 -6.99
CA LYS A 159 -2.20 11.17 -7.93
C LYS A 159 -3.44 10.54 -8.56
N TYR A 160 -3.38 9.26 -8.93
CA TYR A 160 -4.55 8.55 -9.48
C TYR A 160 -5.73 8.50 -8.53
N LEU A 161 -5.48 8.52 -7.22
CA LEU A 161 -6.54 8.45 -6.20
C LEU A 161 -7.14 9.82 -5.91
N LEU A 162 -6.32 10.87 -5.98
CA LEU A 162 -6.78 12.25 -5.77
C LEU A 162 -7.59 12.75 -6.97
N ASP A 163 -7.26 12.29 -8.17
CA ASP A 163 -8.00 12.62 -9.41
C ASP A 163 -9.27 11.74 -9.59
N MET A 164 -9.45 10.70 -8.74
CA MET A 164 -10.59 9.80 -8.82
C MET A 164 -11.84 10.46 -8.23
N GLN A 165 -12.98 10.27 -8.91
CA GLN A 165 -14.25 10.73 -8.37
C GLN A 165 -14.53 10.05 -7.01
N PRO A 166 -14.97 10.80 -5.97
CA PRO A 166 -15.16 10.26 -4.62
C PRO A 166 -16.08 9.04 -4.58
N GLU A 167 -17.09 9.00 -5.43
CA GLU A 167 -18.04 7.88 -5.52
C GLU A 167 -17.37 6.59 -6.05
N VAL A 168 -16.48 6.72 -7.04
CA VAL A 168 -15.72 5.59 -7.58
C VAL A 168 -14.73 5.09 -6.55
N ALA A 169 -14.03 5.99 -5.87
CA ALA A 169 -13.13 5.65 -4.79
C ALA A 169 -13.84 4.91 -3.65
N ALA A 170 -15.01 5.39 -3.22
CA ALA A 170 -15.82 4.76 -2.19
C ALA A 170 -16.26 3.33 -2.57
N LYS A 171 -16.75 3.14 -3.81
CA LYS A 171 -17.12 1.81 -4.33
C LYS A 171 -15.90 0.87 -4.42
N ALA A 172 -14.75 1.39 -4.85
CA ALA A 172 -13.53 0.61 -4.95
C ALA A 172 -13.02 0.15 -3.57
N VAL A 173 -13.04 1.03 -2.56
CA VAL A 173 -12.69 0.70 -1.17
C VAL A 173 -13.66 -0.34 -0.59
N GLU A 174 -14.96 -0.21 -0.86
CA GLU A 174 -15.95 -1.20 -0.43
C GLU A 174 -15.73 -2.55 -1.10
N LEU A 175 -15.42 -2.58 -2.40
CA LEU A 175 -15.10 -3.82 -3.10
C LEU A 175 -13.82 -4.47 -2.54
N ILE A 176 -12.79 -3.69 -2.21
CA ILE A 176 -11.59 -4.19 -1.53
C ILE A 176 -11.96 -4.88 -0.23
N ARG A 177 -12.78 -4.21 0.61
CA ARG A 177 -13.23 -4.77 1.87
C ARG A 177 -13.96 -6.09 1.70
N ILE A 178 -14.81 -6.18 0.68
CA ILE A 178 -15.56 -7.39 0.36
C ILE A 178 -14.61 -8.52 -0.07
N VAL A 179 -13.71 -8.25 -1.01
CA VAL A 179 -12.81 -9.25 -1.59
C VAL A 179 -11.78 -9.73 -0.57
N GLU A 180 -11.14 -8.83 0.16
CA GLU A 180 -10.05 -9.17 1.08
C GLU A 180 -10.52 -9.76 2.40
N ASN A 181 -11.64 -9.28 2.96
CA ASN A 181 -12.07 -9.68 4.29
C ASN A 181 -13.19 -10.73 4.33
N GLY A 182 -13.96 -10.86 3.26
CA GLY A 182 -15.18 -11.68 3.34
C GLY A 182 -15.27 -12.82 2.35
N LEU A 183 -14.76 -12.64 1.18
CA LEU A 183 -15.02 -13.51 0.06
C LEU A 183 -13.83 -14.38 -0.35
N ALA A 184 -12.59 -13.95 -0.08
CA ALA A 184 -11.40 -14.62 -0.60
C ALA A 184 -11.34 -16.11 -0.26
N ALA A 185 -11.62 -16.48 0.98
CA ALA A 185 -11.63 -17.88 1.41
C ALA A 185 -12.84 -18.67 0.81
N LYS A 186 -14.04 -18.07 0.83
CA LYS A 186 -15.25 -18.68 0.28
C LYS A 186 -15.22 -18.76 -1.24
N MET A 187 -14.61 -17.77 -1.91
CA MET A 187 -14.41 -17.77 -3.36
C MET A 187 -13.46 -18.86 -3.81
N LEU A 188 -12.35 -19.05 -3.09
CA LEU A 188 -11.43 -20.16 -3.35
C LEU A 188 -12.12 -21.51 -3.15
N GLU A 189 -12.89 -21.66 -2.08
CA GLU A 189 -13.65 -22.87 -1.81
C GLU A 189 -14.70 -23.13 -2.91
N TYR A 190 -15.39 -22.10 -3.38
CA TYR A 190 -16.36 -22.17 -4.47
C TYR A 190 -15.71 -22.47 -5.82
N ALA A 191 -14.61 -21.81 -6.14
CA ALA A 191 -13.85 -22.02 -7.37
C ALA A 191 -13.21 -23.41 -7.43
N ILE A 192 -12.72 -23.92 -6.30
CA ILE A 192 -12.11 -25.25 -6.21
C ILE A 192 -13.19 -26.35 -6.25
N SER A 193 -14.34 -26.14 -5.59
CA SER A 193 -15.37 -27.19 -5.47
C SER A 193 -16.23 -27.37 -6.72
N ARG A 194 -16.41 -26.33 -7.54
CA ARG A 194 -17.36 -26.38 -8.66
C ARG A 194 -16.75 -26.18 -10.04
N LEU A 195 -15.49 -25.78 -10.17
CA LEU A 195 -14.83 -25.46 -11.46
C LEU A 195 -15.64 -24.51 -12.39
N ASP A 196 -16.75 -24.01 -11.90
CA ASP A 196 -17.70 -23.20 -12.63
C ASP A 196 -17.84 -21.86 -11.90
N MET A 197 -17.36 -20.80 -12.56
CA MET A 197 -17.49 -19.43 -12.05
C MET A 197 -18.98 -19.08 -12.08
N SER A 198 -19.59 -18.96 -10.90
CA SER A 198 -21.02 -18.79 -10.84
C SER A 198 -21.38 -17.29 -10.90
N ALA A 199 -22.39 -16.98 -11.70
CA ALA A 199 -23.04 -15.68 -11.70
C ALA A 199 -23.59 -15.30 -10.31
N GLU A 200 -23.85 -16.29 -9.45
CA GLU A 200 -24.30 -16.13 -8.04
C GLU A 200 -23.39 -15.23 -7.20
N LEU A 201 -22.09 -15.12 -7.57
CA LEU A 201 -21.17 -14.23 -6.84
C LEU A 201 -21.54 -12.76 -6.98
N VAL A 202 -22.05 -12.37 -8.15
CA VAL A 202 -22.55 -11.01 -8.39
C VAL A 202 -23.76 -10.73 -7.51
N GLU A 203 -24.68 -11.68 -7.41
CA GLU A 203 -25.86 -11.59 -6.55
C GLU A 203 -25.46 -11.52 -5.05
N VAL A 204 -24.49 -12.32 -4.63
CA VAL A 204 -23.97 -12.27 -3.26
C VAL A 204 -23.35 -10.90 -2.94
N ILE A 205 -22.59 -10.31 -3.87
CA ILE A 205 -22.02 -8.98 -3.67
C ILE A 205 -23.13 -7.93 -3.57
N ASP A 206 -24.11 -7.99 -4.46
CA ASP A 206 -25.22 -7.06 -4.51
C ASP A 206 -26.15 -7.15 -3.28
N GLU A 207 -26.53 -8.36 -2.89
CA GLU A 207 -27.55 -8.56 -1.85
C GLU A 207 -26.95 -8.56 -0.45
N ARG A 208 -25.84 -9.25 -0.26
CA ARG A 208 -25.26 -9.44 1.07
C ARG A 208 -24.39 -8.27 1.50
N TYR A 209 -23.68 -7.66 0.56
CA TYR A 209 -22.76 -6.56 0.86
C TYR A 209 -23.29 -5.20 0.43
N GLY A 210 -24.36 -5.16 -0.34
CA GLY A 210 -25.03 -3.92 -0.74
C GLY A 210 -24.31 -3.14 -1.85
N LEU A 211 -23.23 -3.71 -2.42
CA LEU A 211 -22.51 -3.09 -3.53
C LEU A 211 -23.11 -3.53 -4.86
N LYS A 212 -23.92 -2.66 -5.49
CA LYS A 212 -24.65 -2.94 -6.72
C LYS A 212 -23.73 -2.98 -7.94
N ILE A 213 -23.16 -4.17 -8.25
CA ILE A 213 -22.33 -4.38 -9.43
C ILE A 213 -23.10 -4.96 -10.61
N SER A 214 -24.24 -5.61 -10.38
CA SER A 214 -25.09 -6.19 -11.45
C SER A 214 -25.61 -5.16 -12.46
N GLY A 215 -25.82 -3.93 -12.01
CA GLY A 215 -26.30 -2.83 -12.85
C GLY A 215 -25.22 -2.02 -13.56
N MET A 216 -23.94 -2.35 -13.37
CA MET A 216 -22.83 -1.65 -14.01
C MET A 216 -22.66 -2.10 -15.46
N SER A 217 -22.16 -1.23 -16.32
CA SER A 217 -21.62 -1.61 -17.62
C SER A 217 -20.30 -2.34 -17.49
N ALA A 218 -19.86 -3.05 -18.53
CA ALA A 218 -18.57 -3.73 -18.54
C ALA A 218 -17.40 -2.75 -18.33
N SER A 219 -17.49 -1.54 -18.88
CA SER A 219 -16.49 -0.50 -18.68
C SER A 219 -16.43 -0.05 -17.22
N GLU A 220 -17.58 0.26 -16.62
CA GLU A 220 -17.64 0.68 -15.21
C GLU A 220 -17.10 -0.40 -14.27
N MET A 221 -17.40 -1.67 -14.54
CA MET A 221 -16.89 -2.78 -13.74
C MET A 221 -15.38 -2.95 -13.89
N MET A 222 -14.84 -2.81 -15.10
CA MET A 222 -13.39 -2.85 -15.33
C MET A 222 -12.69 -1.67 -14.65
N ASP A 223 -13.25 -0.46 -14.74
CA ASP A 223 -12.71 0.74 -14.09
C ASP A 223 -12.75 0.61 -12.57
N LEU A 224 -13.80 0.00 -12.02
CA LEU A 224 -13.93 -0.29 -10.60
C LEU A 224 -12.85 -1.28 -10.12
N ILE A 225 -12.65 -2.39 -10.84
CA ILE A 225 -11.60 -3.38 -10.53
C ILE A 225 -10.21 -2.76 -10.69
N ASP A 226 -9.95 -2.01 -11.76
CA ASP A 226 -8.67 -1.32 -11.96
C ASP A 226 -8.36 -0.34 -10.82
N SER A 227 -9.37 0.42 -10.43
CA SER A 227 -9.29 1.34 -9.29
C SER A 227 -9.00 0.60 -7.99
N ALA A 228 -9.70 -0.49 -7.71
CA ALA A 228 -9.50 -1.30 -6.52
C ALA A 228 -8.10 -1.93 -6.50
N LEU A 229 -7.61 -2.47 -7.61
CA LEU A 229 -6.26 -3.03 -7.73
C LEU A 229 -5.17 -1.97 -7.52
N LYS A 230 -5.39 -0.75 -8.01
CA LYS A 230 -4.47 0.39 -7.79
C LYS A 230 -4.48 0.84 -6.34
N ILE A 231 -5.65 0.95 -5.72
CA ILE A 231 -5.81 1.31 -4.30
C ILE A 231 -5.15 0.27 -3.39
N SER A 232 -5.35 -1.02 -3.67
CA SER A 232 -4.74 -2.13 -2.91
C SER A 232 -3.25 -2.32 -3.23
N CYS A 233 -2.69 -1.55 -4.16
CA CYS A 233 -1.30 -1.70 -4.64
C CYS A 233 -0.98 -3.07 -5.25
N LEU A 234 -2.00 -3.85 -5.58
CA LEU A 234 -1.85 -5.17 -6.19
C LEU A 234 -1.44 -5.09 -7.66
N GLY A 235 -1.77 -4.00 -8.35
CA GLY A 235 -1.42 -3.85 -9.76
C GLY A 235 -2.43 -3.02 -10.54
N GLY A 236 -2.88 -3.54 -11.69
CA GLY A 236 -3.86 -2.87 -12.52
C GLY A 236 -4.46 -3.79 -13.57
N LEU A 237 -5.41 -3.26 -14.33
CA LEU A 237 -6.14 -3.96 -15.37
C LEU A 237 -5.81 -3.36 -16.73
N LYS A 238 -5.71 -4.21 -17.76
CA LYS A 238 -5.60 -3.82 -19.16
C LYS A 238 -6.60 -4.58 -20.00
N HIS A 239 -7.25 -3.88 -20.91
CA HIS A 239 -8.17 -4.49 -21.88
C HIS A 239 -7.60 -4.41 -23.30
N ASP A 240 -7.31 -5.56 -23.89
CA ASP A 240 -6.98 -5.71 -25.30
C ASP A 240 -8.29 -5.97 -26.09
N ARG A 241 -8.84 -4.91 -26.67
CA ARG A 241 -10.10 -4.96 -27.43
C ARG A 241 -9.99 -5.81 -28.69
N ASN A 242 -8.81 -5.89 -29.30
CA ASN A 242 -8.63 -6.64 -30.54
C ASN A 242 -8.73 -8.14 -30.33
N ASN A 243 -8.23 -8.62 -29.19
CA ASN A 243 -8.20 -10.04 -28.83
C ASN A 243 -9.28 -10.43 -27.83
N ASN A 244 -10.12 -9.51 -27.37
CA ASN A 244 -11.11 -9.72 -26.30
C ASN A 244 -10.48 -10.30 -25.02
N ILE A 245 -9.33 -9.75 -24.65
CA ILE A 245 -8.59 -10.21 -23.48
C ILE A 245 -8.57 -9.10 -22.43
N VAL A 246 -9.02 -9.43 -21.23
CA VAL A 246 -8.83 -8.58 -20.05
C VAL A 246 -7.71 -9.17 -19.22
N SER A 247 -6.68 -8.39 -18.95
CA SER A 247 -5.46 -8.81 -18.24
C SER A 247 -5.34 -8.09 -16.93
N LEU A 248 -5.28 -8.85 -15.83
CA LEU A 248 -4.93 -8.33 -14.52
C LEU A 248 -3.42 -8.52 -14.33
N GLN A 249 -2.72 -7.42 -14.09
CA GLN A 249 -1.26 -7.41 -13.89
C GLN A 249 -0.96 -7.19 -12.42
N SER A 250 -0.25 -8.11 -11.78
CA SER A 250 0.26 -7.95 -10.41
C SER A 250 1.73 -7.56 -10.42
N LYS A 251 2.09 -6.59 -9.59
CA LYS A 251 3.48 -6.22 -9.33
C LYS A 251 4.11 -7.07 -8.21
N LEU A 252 3.30 -7.83 -7.50
CA LEU A 252 3.70 -8.67 -6.38
C LEU A 252 3.62 -10.13 -6.78
N ASP A 253 4.53 -10.94 -6.26
CA ASP A 253 4.52 -12.39 -6.44
C ASP A 253 3.42 -13.02 -5.56
N ASN A 254 2.15 -12.70 -5.87
CA ASN A 254 1.06 -12.92 -4.95
C ASN A 254 -0.14 -13.61 -5.57
N LYS A 255 -0.54 -14.71 -4.92
CA LYS A 255 -1.80 -15.42 -5.14
C LYS A 255 -3.06 -14.55 -4.92
N GLN A 256 -2.89 -13.31 -4.46
CA GLN A 256 -3.98 -12.39 -4.11
C GLN A 256 -4.74 -11.83 -5.31
N ILE A 257 -4.19 -11.90 -6.53
CA ILE A 257 -4.88 -11.41 -7.72
C ILE A 257 -5.98 -12.35 -8.21
N LEU A 258 -5.93 -13.63 -7.83
CA LEU A 258 -6.92 -14.63 -8.23
C LEU A 258 -8.35 -14.29 -7.78
N PRO A 259 -8.62 -13.84 -6.54
CA PRO A 259 -9.96 -13.42 -6.14
C PRO A 259 -10.53 -12.32 -7.03
N TRP A 260 -9.71 -11.36 -7.45
CA TRP A 260 -10.10 -10.28 -8.35
C TRP A 260 -10.46 -10.76 -9.75
N ALA A 261 -9.67 -11.70 -10.28
CA ALA A 261 -9.98 -12.35 -11.55
C ALA A 261 -11.29 -13.14 -11.50
N LEU A 262 -11.58 -13.80 -10.36
CA LEU A 262 -12.83 -14.52 -10.15
C LEU A 262 -14.04 -13.59 -10.07
N VAL A 263 -13.95 -12.46 -9.38
CA VAL A 263 -15.02 -11.45 -9.34
C VAL A 263 -15.33 -10.95 -10.74
N LEU A 264 -14.31 -10.58 -11.50
CA LEU A 264 -14.47 -10.05 -12.84
C LEU A 264 -15.02 -11.12 -13.80
N ALA A 265 -14.55 -12.36 -13.69
CA ALA A 265 -15.05 -13.46 -14.50
C ALA A 265 -16.52 -13.77 -14.17
N SER A 266 -16.90 -13.78 -12.89
CA SER A 266 -18.29 -13.95 -12.47
C SER A 266 -19.20 -12.86 -12.99
N TYR A 267 -18.73 -11.62 -12.99
CA TYR A 267 -19.44 -10.50 -13.58
C TYR A 267 -19.65 -10.69 -15.11
N PHE A 268 -18.59 -11.06 -15.83
CA PHE A 268 -18.72 -11.32 -17.27
C PHE A 268 -19.66 -12.49 -17.56
N LYS A 269 -19.65 -13.52 -16.76
CA LYS A 269 -20.61 -14.62 -16.88
C LYS A 269 -22.04 -14.16 -16.60
N PHE A 270 -22.25 -13.36 -15.58
CA PHE A 270 -23.54 -12.75 -15.27
C PHE A 270 -24.08 -11.92 -16.44
N THR A 271 -23.22 -11.20 -17.15
CA THR A 271 -23.58 -10.38 -18.33
C THR A 271 -23.65 -11.18 -19.63
N GLY A 272 -23.58 -12.53 -19.58
CA GLY A 272 -23.77 -13.41 -20.71
C GLY A 272 -22.53 -13.68 -21.56
N ASN A 273 -21.34 -13.43 -21.02
CA ASN A 273 -20.07 -13.88 -21.54
C ASN A 273 -19.68 -15.25 -20.95
N GLU A 274 -18.75 -15.94 -21.59
CA GLU A 274 -18.13 -17.16 -21.07
C GLU A 274 -16.62 -16.91 -20.91
N PRO A 275 -16.20 -16.34 -19.78
CA PRO A 275 -14.79 -16.03 -19.55
C PRO A 275 -13.99 -17.32 -19.30
N ARG A 276 -12.74 -17.34 -19.80
CA ARG A 276 -11.75 -18.37 -19.45
C ARG A 276 -10.56 -17.69 -18.77
N ILE A 277 -10.24 -18.13 -17.56
CA ILE A 277 -9.09 -17.63 -16.83
C ILE A 277 -7.85 -18.44 -17.23
N MET A 278 -6.79 -17.75 -17.62
CA MET A 278 -5.47 -18.35 -17.85
C MET A 278 -4.43 -17.58 -17.04
N GLN A 279 -3.62 -18.30 -16.30
CA GLN A 279 -2.48 -17.73 -15.60
C GLN A 279 -1.23 -17.87 -16.48
N GLN A 280 -0.58 -16.74 -16.75
CA GLN A 280 0.70 -16.71 -17.45
C GLN A 280 1.77 -16.15 -16.54
N GLN A 281 2.80 -16.96 -16.26
CA GLN A 281 4.03 -16.48 -15.63
C GLN A 281 4.95 -15.95 -16.72
N GLN A 282 5.09 -14.63 -16.83
CA GLN A 282 6.15 -14.05 -17.64
C GLN A 282 7.43 -14.01 -16.79
N GLN A 283 8.36 -14.93 -17.05
CA GLN A 283 9.76 -14.72 -16.72
C GLN A 283 10.28 -13.63 -17.66
N GLN A 284 10.22 -12.37 -17.24
CA GLN A 284 10.96 -11.34 -17.95
C GLN A 284 12.45 -11.64 -17.81
N GLN A 285 13.06 -12.08 -18.91
CA GLN A 285 14.50 -12.06 -19.13
C GLN A 285 14.96 -10.58 -19.24
N GLN A 286 14.87 -9.85 -18.17
CA GLN A 286 15.63 -8.62 -17.98
C GLN A 286 16.45 -8.77 -16.71
N GLN A 287 17.73 -8.95 -16.93
CA GLN A 287 18.80 -9.29 -15.99
C GLN A 287 19.11 -8.23 -14.93
N GLU A 288 18.18 -7.36 -14.51
CA GLU A 288 18.55 -6.33 -13.52
C GLU A 288 17.65 -6.20 -12.29
N GLN A 289 16.47 -6.78 -12.25
CA GLN A 289 15.67 -6.81 -11.00
C GLN A 289 14.75 -8.04 -11.04
N GLY A 290 15.06 -9.07 -10.28
CA GLY A 290 14.33 -10.34 -10.17
C GLY A 290 12.89 -10.26 -9.66
N LYS A 291 12.05 -9.44 -10.30
CA LYS A 291 10.62 -9.33 -10.01
C LYS A 291 9.83 -10.07 -11.08
N SER A 292 9.21 -11.19 -10.72
CA SER A 292 8.24 -11.87 -11.56
C SER A 292 6.94 -11.06 -11.57
N VAL A 293 6.45 -10.70 -12.75
CA VAL A 293 5.12 -10.12 -12.93
C VAL A 293 4.15 -11.26 -13.20
N GLN A 294 3.14 -11.42 -12.34
CA GLN A 294 2.06 -12.35 -12.60
C GLN A 294 0.99 -11.68 -13.46
N LEU A 295 0.61 -12.38 -14.53
CA LEU A 295 -0.46 -11.99 -15.43
C LEU A 295 -1.58 -13.01 -15.35
N MET A 296 -2.79 -12.54 -15.11
CA MET A 296 -4.01 -13.32 -15.29
C MET A 296 -4.79 -12.76 -16.45
N HIS A 297 -5.04 -13.62 -17.44
CA HIS A 297 -5.83 -13.27 -18.63
C HIS A 297 -7.23 -13.85 -18.52
N LEU A 298 -8.23 -13.02 -18.77
CA LEU A 298 -9.60 -13.44 -18.99
C LEU A 298 -9.88 -13.31 -20.50
N TRP A 299 -10.08 -14.45 -21.15
CA TRP A 299 -10.52 -14.51 -22.54
C TRP A 299 -12.04 -14.47 -22.58
N LEU A 300 -12.59 -13.55 -23.33
CA LEU A 300 -14.02 -13.36 -23.43
C LEU A 300 -14.53 -13.97 -24.74
N SER A 301 -15.63 -14.70 -24.66
CA SER A 301 -16.27 -15.34 -25.81
C SER A 301 -16.92 -14.34 -26.76
N LYS A 302 -17.30 -13.16 -26.25
CA LYS A 302 -17.94 -12.08 -27.00
C LYS A 302 -17.24 -10.75 -26.76
N PRO A 303 -17.20 -9.84 -27.77
CA PRO A 303 -16.71 -8.48 -27.57
C PRO A 303 -17.50 -7.77 -26.47
N LEU A 304 -16.82 -6.95 -25.69
CA LEU A 304 -17.48 -6.04 -24.76
C LEU A 304 -18.05 -4.87 -25.57
N VAL A 305 -19.34 -4.67 -25.48
CA VAL A 305 -20.07 -3.56 -26.11
C VAL A 305 -20.04 -2.33 -25.23
#